data_3e10440f98aa30abc857f49ce692a2dc
#
_entry.id   3e10440f98aa30abc857f49ce692a2dc
#
_cell.length_a   1.000
_cell.length_b   1.000
_cell.length_c   1.000
_cell.angle_alpha   90.00
_cell.angle_beta   90.00
_cell.angle_gamma   90.00
#
_symmetry.space_group_name_H-M   'P 1'
#
loop_
_entity.id
_entity.type
_entity.pdbx_description
1 polymer ?
#
loop_
_entity_poly.entity_id
_entity_poly.type
_entity_poly.pdbx_seq_one_letter_code
_entity_poly.pdbx_strand_id
1 'polypeptide(L)'
;MIRIMYLFLGLFCFFSLSAQERILLENVRIFNGRSASVSGISHVLLEGNLIQRISSSPIPVPEGTLRINGNGATLIPGLIDVHVHLVFGSLTMQEMMSADLSEEQMMQKLKMSSEEMLLRGFTSVRDVGGPIFPLKTAIDAGKISGPRVWPSGAVISQTAGHGDFRTPAEKSRRFFGQPSRAEIYGATFIADGRDEVLTAVRENLRFGASQIKLMAGGGTSSAYDPVDVTQYTLDEMKAAVEAAEDWGTYVTVHAYTARAVERAIEAGVKCVEHGQLLDEKTLRLMARKGVWLSLQNLVEDTPDMDPQRRIKRKPVLEGQEKVWPLAKNLKLKLAWGTDFLFEPELNKQQNAFILRLRKWFTNAEILKIITCDNAELLQLSGLRSPYPGKLGVIEEGALADLILVDGDPLAELSLLAAPANKFQLIIKDGRIIKNTIAISQ
;
A
#
# COMPACT_ATOMS: atom_id res chain seq x y z
N MET A 1 -2.77 -75.50 9.83
CA MET A 1 -1.88 -74.38 10.15
C MET A 1 -1.58 -73.62 8.87
N ILE A 2 -2.29 -72.51 8.62
CA ILE A 2 -2.12 -71.66 7.44
C ILE A 2 -1.27 -70.49 7.90
N ARG A 3 -0.06 -70.34 7.34
CA ARG A 3 0.79 -69.14 7.57
C ARG A 3 0.40 -68.05 6.59
N ILE A 4 -0.15 -66.94 7.12
CA ILE A 4 -0.40 -65.71 6.37
C ILE A 4 0.87 -64.89 6.38
N MET A 5 1.44 -64.69 5.19
CA MET A 5 2.62 -63.85 4.96
C MET A 5 2.15 -62.43 4.64
N TYR A 6 2.37 -61.46 5.55
CA TYR A 6 2.11 -60.05 5.32
C TYR A 6 3.20 -59.46 4.44
N LEU A 7 2.82 -59.05 3.24
CA LEU A 7 3.69 -58.29 2.33
C LEU A 7 3.57 -56.80 2.73
N PHE A 8 4.63 -56.25 3.33
CA PHE A 8 4.71 -54.78 3.56
C PHE A 8 5.10 -54.12 2.24
N LEU A 9 4.12 -53.46 1.57
CA LEU A 9 4.38 -52.58 0.45
C LEU A 9 4.81 -51.21 1.01
N GLY A 10 6.12 -50.94 1.01
CA GLY A 10 6.67 -49.62 1.36
C GLY A 10 6.30 -48.59 0.29
N LEU A 11 5.41 -47.67 0.61
CA LEU A 11 5.10 -46.53 -0.24
C LEU A 11 6.26 -45.52 -0.17
N PHE A 12 7.19 -45.56 -1.14
CA PHE A 12 8.19 -44.52 -1.31
C PHE A 12 7.52 -43.29 -1.89
N CYS A 13 7.14 -42.31 -1.04
CA CYS A 13 6.82 -40.97 -1.48
C CYS A 13 8.10 -40.32 -2.01
N PHE A 14 8.26 -40.26 -3.33
CA PHE A 14 9.22 -39.38 -3.97
C PHE A 14 8.72 -37.93 -3.77
N PHE A 15 9.25 -37.24 -2.78
CA PHE A 15 9.22 -35.79 -2.76
C PHE A 15 10.11 -35.34 -3.91
N SER A 16 9.48 -34.92 -5.01
CA SER A 16 10.17 -34.13 -6.02
C SER A 16 10.59 -32.82 -5.33
N LEU A 17 11.84 -32.69 -4.92
CA LEU A 17 12.44 -31.38 -4.64
C LEU A 17 12.40 -30.64 -5.97
N SER A 18 11.40 -29.78 -6.15
CA SER A 18 11.45 -28.75 -7.18
C SER A 18 12.71 -27.94 -6.89
N ALA A 19 13.69 -27.99 -7.77
CA ALA A 19 14.88 -27.16 -7.66
C ALA A 19 14.41 -25.70 -7.55
N GLN A 20 14.81 -25.03 -6.47
CA GLN A 20 14.43 -23.64 -6.23
C GLN A 20 14.99 -22.81 -7.39
N GLU A 21 14.13 -22.09 -8.11
CA GLU A 21 14.56 -21.27 -9.25
C GLU A 21 15.62 -20.26 -8.78
N ARG A 22 16.76 -20.24 -9.50
CA ARG A 22 17.85 -19.30 -9.23
C ARG A 22 17.95 -18.31 -10.37
N ILE A 23 18.06 -17.01 -10.00
CA ILE A 23 18.29 -15.92 -10.94
C ILE A 23 19.55 -15.19 -10.50
N LEU A 24 20.53 -15.04 -11.40
CA LEU A 24 21.70 -14.21 -11.20
C LEU A 24 21.57 -12.94 -12.03
N LEU A 25 21.44 -11.80 -11.35
CA LEU A 25 21.52 -10.49 -11.95
C LEU A 25 22.99 -10.06 -11.97
N GLU A 26 23.56 -9.84 -13.14
CA GLU A 26 24.97 -9.49 -13.32
C GLU A 26 25.12 -8.04 -13.77
N ASN A 27 26.23 -7.41 -13.40
CA ASN A 27 26.61 -6.07 -13.85
C ASN A 27 25.52 -5.02 -13.61
N VAL A 28 24.96 -4.98 -12.38
CA VAL A 28 23.99 -3.98 -11.95
C VAL A 28 24.62 -2.98 -10.98
N ARG A 29 24.15 -1.75 -10.96
CA ARG A 29 24.35 -0.83 -9.83
C ARG A 29 23.19 -1.01 -8.88
N ILE A 30 23.38 -0.73 -7.59
CA ILE A 30 22.34 -0.97 -6.59
C ILE A 30 22.03 0.31 -5.83
N PHE A 31 20.76 0.73 -5.86
CA PHE A 31 20.17 1.56 -4.81
C PHE A 31 19.54 0.63 -3.77
N ASN A 32 20.12 0.58 -2.58
CA ASN A 32 19.72 -0.41 -1.57
C ASN A 32 18.45 -0.05 -0.78
N GLY A 33 17.74 1.04 -1.11
CA GLY A 33 16.56 1.54 -0.42
C GLY A 33 16.86 2.57 0.68
N ARG A 34 18.12 2.72 1.11
CA ARG A 34 18.49 3.60 2.26
C ARG A 34 19.58 4.63 1.92
N SER A 35 20.49 4.25 1.06
CA SER A 35 21.66 5.08 0.72
C SER A 35 21.27 6.28 -0.13
N ALA A 36 22.01 7.38 0.00
CA ALA A 36 21.89 8.52 -0.90
C ALA A 36 22.70 8.36 -2.20
N SER A 37 23.31 7.20 -2.42
CA SER A 37 24.11 6.88 -3.60
C SER A 37 23.83 5.45 -4.08
N VAL A 38 24.07 5.21 -5.36
CA VAL A 38 24.12 3.86 -5.92
C VAL A 38 25.48 3.21 -5.67
N SER A 39 25.53 1.88 -5.62
CA SER A 39 26.79 1.13 -5.52
C SER A 39 27.62 1.22 -6.81
N GLY A 40 28.87 0.75 -6.76
CA GLY A 40 29.58 0.27 -7.95
C GLY A 40 28.88 -0.95 -8.57
N ILE A 41 29.46 -1.45 -9.68
CA ILE A 41 28.96 -2.66 -10.34
C ILE A 41 28.95 -3.83 -9.35
N SER A 42 27.85 -4.54 -9.33
CA SER A 42 27.58 -5.64 -8.42
C SER A 42 26.82 -6.78 -9.12
N HIS A 43 26.77 -7.93 -8.46
CA HIS A 43 26.00 -9.08 -8.87
C HIS A 43 25.05 -9.47 -7.73
N VAL A 44 23.83 -9.90 -8.07
CA VAL A 44 22.80 -10.28 -7.10
C VAL A 44 22.25 -11.63 -7.46
N LEU A 45 22.41 -12.59 -6.55
CA LEU A 45 21.85 -13.93 -6.68
C LEU A 45 20.52 -14.01 -5.92
N LEU A 46 19.48 -14.42 -6.61
CA LEU A 46 18.18 -14.73 -6.04
C LEU A 46 18.02 -16.26 -5.97
N GLU A 47 17.44 -16.74 -4.88
CA GLU A 47 17.07 -18.13 -4.70
C GLU A 47 15.66 -18.23 -4.14
N GLY A 48 14.73 -18.76 -4.92
CA GLY A 48 13.31 -18.67 -4.64
C GLY A 48 12.87 -17.22 -4.54
N ASN A 49 12.25 -16.81 -3.44
CA ASN A 49 11.77 -15.44 -3.25
C ASN A 49 12.71 -14.54 -2.43
N LEU A 50 13.96 -14.95 -2.20
CA LEU A 50 14.91 -14.20 -1.38
C LEU A 50 16.13 -13.73 -2.19
N ILE A 51 16.69 -12.61 -1.77
CA ILE A 51 18.02 -12.17 -2.18
C ILE A 51 19.04 -13.00 -1.38
N GLN A 52 19.70 -13.94 -2.03
CA GLN A 52 20.59 -14.87 -1.37
C GLN A 52 22.00 -14.29 -1.16
N ARG A 53 22.52 -13.56 -2.17
CA ARG A 53 23.88 -13.01 -2.13
C ARG A 53 24.02 -11.77 -2.97
N ILE A 54 24.82 -10.83 -2.46
CA ILE A 54 25.24 -9.62 -3.18
C ILE A 54 26.77 -9.58 -3.19
N SER A 55 27.41 -9.31 -4.34
CA SER A 55 28.87 -9.29 -4.46
C SER A 55 29.32 -8.29 -5.51
N SER A 56 30.45 -7.61 -5.27
CA SER A 56 31.16 -6.83 -6.29
C SER A 56 32.02 -7.67 -7.23
N SER A 57 32.23 -8.96 -6.90
CA SER A 57 32.91 -9.94 -7.74
C SER A 57 31.91 -10.95 -8.31
N PRO A 58 32.18 -11.58 -9.45
CA PRO A 58 31.32 -12.62 -10.03
C PRO A 58 30.94 -13.69 -9.01
N ILE A 59 29.68 -14.07 -8.99
CA ILE A 59 29.14 -15.13 -8.11
C ILE A 59 29.14 -16.44 -8.90
N PRO A 60 29.86 -17.48 -8.44
CA PRO A 60 29.77 -18.78 -9.05
C PRO A 60 28.38 -19.37 -8.76
N VAL A 61 27.71 -19.86 -9.79
CA VAL A 61 26.38 -20.45 -9.71
C VAL A 61 26.33 -21.78 -10.44
N PRO A 62 25.46 -22.72 -10.03
CA PRO A 62 25.23 -23.98 -10.72
C PRO A 62 24.77 -23.78 -12.16
N GLU A 63 25.00 -24.80 -12.99
CA GLU A 63 24.41 -24.88 -14.32
C GLU A 63 22.88 -24.87 -14.25
N GLY A 64 22.23 -24.21 -15.21
CA GLY A 64 20.77 -24.00 -15.22
C GLY A 64 20.30 -22.79 -14.42
N THR A 65 21.20 -22.00 -13.79
CA THR A 65 20.84 -20.71 -13.20
C THR A 65 20.54 -19.71 -14.30
N LEU A 66 19.36 -19.05 -14.22
CA LEU A 66 19.00 -18.00 -15.17
C LEU A 66 19.90 -16.78 -14.96
N ARG A 67 20.61 -16.35 -16.00
CA ARG A 67 21.56 -15.22 -15.95
C ARG A 67 20.99 -14.04 -16.72
N ILE A 68 20.95 -12.87 -16.09
CA ILE A 68 20.46 -11.62 -16.68
C ILE A 68 21.54 -10.54 -16.50
N ASN A 69 22.08 -10.05 -17.62
CA ASN A 69 23.09 -9.00 -17.59
C ASN A 69 22.39 -7.63 -17.57
N GLY A 70 22.56 -6.88 -16.47
CA GLY A 70 21.97 -5.56 -16.31
C GLY A 70 22.71 -4.43 -17.03
N ASN A 71 23.88 -4.71 -17.67
CA ASN A 71 24.63 -3.73 -18.46
C ASN A 71 24.88 -2.39 -17.76
N GLY A 72 25.06 -2.39 -16.44
CA GLY A 72 25.28 -1.18 -15.64
C GLY A 72 24.02 -0.39 -15.30
N ALA A 73 22.81 -0.89 -15.61
CA ALA A 73 21.55 -0.33 -15.17
C ALA A 73 21.39 -0.40 -13.64
N THR A 74 20.48 0.39 -13.08
CA THR A 74 20.31 0.50 -11.63
C THR A 74 19.20 -0.41 -11.12
N LEU A 75 19.55 -1.33 -10.23
CA LEU A 75 18.61 -2.16 -9.49
C LEU A 75 18.12 -1.39 -8.28
N ILE A 76 16.80 -1.29 -8.14
CA ILE A 76 16.12 -0.67 -6.99
C ILE A 76 15.13 -1.66 -6.37
N PRO A 77 14.73 -1.49 -5.09
CA PRO A 77 13.62 -2.24 -4.52
C PRO A 77 12.32 -1.99 -5.30
N GLY A 78 11.41 -2.94 -5.29
CA GLY A 78 10.05 -2.73 -5.80
C GLY A 78 9.38 -1.54 -5.13
N LEU A 79 8.63 -0.76 -5.90
CA LEU A 79 7.91 0.41 -5.40
C LEU A 79 6.77 -0.03 -4.48
N ILE A 80 6.51 0.78 -3.46
CA ILE A 80 5.45 0.55 -2.47
C ILE A 80 4.57 1.80 -2.41
N ASP A 81 3.24 1.60 -2.51
CA ASP A 81 2.24 2.63 -2.29
C ASP A 81 1.44 2.28 -1.02
N VAL A 82 1.49 3.12 0.01
CA VAL A 82 0.85 2.79 1.29
C VAL A 82 -0.52 3.44 1.51
N HIS A 83 -1.09 4.02 0.46
CA HIS A 83 -2.44 4.55 0.49
C HIS A 83 -3.15 4.35 -0.84
N VAL A 84 -3.63 3.15 -1.06
CA VAL A 84 -4.45 2.84 -2.24
C VAL A 84 -5.84 2.36 -1.83
N HIS A 85 -6.75 2.43 -2.79
CA HIS A 85 -8.07 1.86 -2.75
C HIS A 85 -8.24 1.02 -4.03
N LEU A 86 -7.73 -0.22 -4.04
CA LEU A 86 -7.63 -1.02 -5.27
C LEU A 86 -8.97 -1.19 -5.98
N VAL A 87 -10.03 -1.44 -5.21
CA VAL A 87 -11.38 -1.59 -5.79
C VAL A 87 -11.89 -0.24 -6.30
N PHE A 88 -11.85 0.79 -5.46
CA PHE A 88 -12.38 2.11 -5.82
C PHE A 88 -11.53 2.84 -6.86
N GLY A 89 -10.22 2.63 -6.88
CA GLY A 89 -9.32 3.21 -7.89
C GLY A 89 -9.42 2.55 -9.27
N SER A 90 -10.07 1.38 -9.36
CA SER A 90 -10.25 0.63 -10.61
C SER A 90 -11.58 0.89 -11.31
N LEU A 91 -12.50 1.58 -10.66
CA LEU A 91 -13.87 1.82 -11.12
C LEU A 91 -14.21 3.31 -11.03
N THR A 92 -15.00 3.79 -11.95
CA THR A 92 -15.63 5.12 -11.82
C THR A 92 -16.79 5.05 -10.81
N MET A 93 -17.17 6.21 -10.25
CA MET A 93 -18.35 6.30 -9.38
C MET A 93 -19.62 5.82 -10.09
N GLN A 94 -19.76 6.14 -11.38
CA GLN A 94 -20.90 5.69 -12.19
C GLN A 94 -20.96 4.16 -12.27
N GLU A 95 -19.83 3.49 -12.51
CA GLU A 95 -19.75 2.03 -12.54
C GLU A 95 -20.08 1.42 -11.17
N MET A 96 -19.50 1.96 -10.08
CA MET A 96 -19.81 1.50 -8.72
C MET A 96 -21.29 1.60 -8.35
N MET A 97 -21.98 2.61 -8.88
CA MET A 97 -23.40 2.84 -8.63
C MET A 97 -24.31 2.14 -9.62
N SER A 98 -23.76 1.56 -10.71
CA SER A 98 -24.54 0.86 -11.73
C SER A 98 -25.12 -0.45 -11.19
N ALA A 99 -26.38 -0.71 -11.52
CA ALA A 99 -26.99 -2.02 -11.30
C ALA A 99 -26.58 -3.06 -12.37
N ASP A 100 -26.02 -2.58 -13.48
CA ASP A 100 -25.65 -3.41 -14.64
C ASP A 100 -24.22 -3.97 -14.55
N LEU A 101 -23.39 -3.45 -13.63
CA LEU A 101 -22.03 -3.97 -13.42
C LEU A 101 -22.10 -5.33 -12.72
N SER A 102 -21.89 -6.40 -13.47
CA SER A 102 -21.82 -7.74 -12.91
C SER A 102 -20.54 -7.93 -12.07
N GLU A 103 -20.57 -8.89 -11.14
CA GLU A 103 -19.42 -9.26 -10.34
C GLU A 103 -18.22 -9.71 -11.21
N GLU A 104 -18.50 -10.42 -12.30
CA GLU A 104 -17.48 -10.87 -13.27
C GLU A 104 -16.81 -9.68 -13.97
N GLN A 105 -17.60 -8.72 -14.46
CA GLN A 105 -17.08 -7.50 -15.09
C GLN A 105 -16.25 -6.66 -14.12
N MET A 106 -16.71 -6.52 -12.89
CA MET A 106 -15.96 -5.85 -11.82
C MET A 106 -14.62 -6.55 -11.59
N MET A 107 -14.64 -7.87 -11.39
CA MET A 107 -13.41 -8.65 -11.13
C MET A 107 -12.43 -8.57 -12.31
N GLN A 108 -12.91 -8.50 -13.56
CA GLN A 108 -12.05 -8.32 -14.72
C GLN A 108 -11.36 -6.95 -14.73
N LYS A 109 -12.05 -5.87 -14.37
CA LYS A 109 -11.44 -4.53 -14.22
C LYS A 109 -10.40 -4.51 -13.11
N LEU A 110 -10.71 -5.13 -11.97
CA LEU A 110 -9.78 -5.25 -10.84
C LEU A 110 -8.52 -6.04 -11.22
N LYS A 111 -8.67 -7.12 -11.99
CA LYS A 111 -7.56 -7.89 -12.54
C LYS A 111 -6.66 -7.01 -13.41
N MET A 112 -7.22 -6.34 -14.41
CA MET A 112 -6.46 -5.47 -15.32
C MET A 112 -5.71 -4.36 -14.55
N SER A 113 -6.40 -3.67 -13.65
CA SER A 113 -5.80 -2.60 -12.84
C SER A 113 -4.65 -3.11 -11.95
N SER A 114 -4.80 -4.29 -11.36
CA SER A 114 -3.77 -4.92 -10.52
C SER A 114 -2.54 -5.34 -11.32
N GLU A 115 -2.74 -5.93 -12.50
CA GLU A 115 -1.67 -6.32 -13.42
C GLU A 115 -0.90 -5.08 -13.93
N GLU A 116 -1.62 -4.04 -14.34
CA GLU A 116 -1.02 -2.77 -14.77
C GLU A 116 -0.24 -2.08 -13.65
N MET A 117 -0.75 -2.10 -12.40
CA MET A 117 -0.06 -1.55 -11.23
C MET A 117 1.27 -2.27 -10.99
N LEU A 118 1.28 -3.60 -11.09
CA LEU A 118 2.49 -4.40 -10.95
C LEU A 118 3.49 -4.10 -12.09
N LEU A 119 3.02 -3.95 -13.34
CA LEU A 119 3.86 -3.57 -14.49
C LEU A 119 4.40 -2.14 -14.39
N ARG A 120 3.78 -1.28 -13.57
CA ARG A 120 4.32 0.03 -13.20
C ARG A 120 5.35 -0.03 -12.06
N GLY A 121 5.69 -1.22 -11.57
CA GLY A 121 6.72 -1.45 -10.56
C GLY A 121 6.23 -1.43 -9.11
N PHE A 122 4.95 -1.22 -8.85
CA PHE A 122 4.40 -1.32 -7.49
C PHE A 122 4.22 -2.80 -7.13
N THR A 123 5.20 -3.35 -6.42
CA THR A 123 5.20 -4.76 -6.01
C THR A 123 4.42 -5.00 -4.73
N SER A 124 4.20 -3.95 -3.94
CA SER A 124 3.47 -4.01 -2.68
C SER A 124 2.61 -2.76 -2.48
N VAL A 125 1.44 -2.93 -1.87
CA VAL A 125 0.52 -1.83 -1.56
C VAL A 125 -0.17 -2.04 -0.21
N ARG A 126 -0.54 -0.92 0.45
CA ARG A 126 -1.46 -0.92 1.59
C ARG A 126 -2.81 -0.37 1.11
N ASP A 127 -3.81 -1.25 1.04
CA ASP A 127 -5.19 -0.86 0.76
C ASP A 127 -5.85 -0.38 2.05
N VAL A 128 -6.25 0.88 2.07
CA VAL A 128 -6.77 1.54 3.27
C VAL A 128 -8.29 1.75 3.22
N GLY A 129 -8.98 0.98 2.40
CA GLY A 129 -10.44 0.95 2.45
C GLY A 129 -11.11 0.40 1.21
N GLY A 130 -12.09 -0.45 1.41
CA GLY A 130 -12.92 -1.03 0.39
C GLY A 130 -13.08 -2.55 0.50
N PRO A 131 -13.91 -3.16 -0.36
CA PRO A 131 -14.18 -4.61 -0.37
C PRO A 131 -13.03 -5.42 -0.99
N ILE A 132 -11.82 -5.31 -0.44
CA ILE A 132 -10.54 -5.76 -1.02
C ILE A 132 -10.31 -7.29 -0.89
N PHE A 133 -10.90 -7.96 0.09
CA PHE A 133 -10.54 -9.34 0.44
C PHE A 133 -10.69 -10.37 -0.69
N PRO A 134 -11.75 -10.34 -1.55
CA PRO A 134 -11.86 -11.26 -2.69
C PRO A 134 -10.70 -11.09 -3.69
N LEU A 135 -10.34 -9.83 -4.02
CA LEU A 135 -9.23 -9.54 -4.92
C LEU A 135 -7.89 -10.00 -4.34
N LYS A 136 -7.64 -9.67 -3.05
CA LYS A 136 -6.44 -10.13 -2.36
C LYS A 136 -6.31 -11.65 -2.38
N THR A 137 -7.40 -12.37 -2.07
CA THR A 137 -7.42 -13.84 -2.10
C THR A 137 -7.06 -14.38 -3.50
N ALA A 138 -7.57 -13.76 -4.56
CA ALA A 138 -7.26 -14.15 -5.93
C ALA A 138 -5.80 -13.87 -6.31
N ILE A 139 -5.22 -12.75 -5.85
CA ILE A 139 -3.80 -12.43 -6.06
C ILE A 139 -2.90 -13.41 -5.29
N ASP A 140 -3.18 -13.66 -4.02
CA ASP A 140 -2.36 -14.55 -3.18
C ASP A 140 -2.41 -16.02 -3.68
N ALA A 141 -3.54 -16.43 -4.25
CA ALA A 141 -3.69 -17.73 -4.89
C ALA A 141 -3.03 -17.81 -6.29
N GLY A 142 -2.43 -16.73 -6.78
CA GLY A 142 -1.82 -16.67 -8.12
C GLY A 142 -2.83 -16.70 -9.28
N LYS A 143 -4.12 -16.52 -9.01
CA LYS A 143 -5.18 -16.44 -10.05
C LYS A 143 -5.16 -15.11 -10.79
N ILE A 144 -4.71 -14.06 -10.11
CA ILE A 144 -4.55 -12.70 -10.63
C ILE A 144 -3.11 -12.29 -10.37
N SER A 145 -2.45 -11.73 -11.38
CA SER A 145 -1.17 -11.06 -11.21
C SER A 145 -1.41 -9.68 -10.59
N GLY A 146 -0.68 -9.34 -9.53
CA GLY A 146 -0.87 -8.08 -8.83
C GLY A 146 0.15 -7.87 -7.70
N PRO A 147 0.15 -6.71 -7.03
CA PRO A 147 1.03 -6.44 -5.91
C PRO A 147 0.69 -7.30 -4.68
N ARG A 148 1.60 -7.36 -3.71
CA ARG A 148 1.26 -7.80 -2.35
C ARG A 148 0.32 -6.79 -1.72
N VAL A 149 -0.73 -7.24 -1.03
CA VAL A 149 -1.77 -6.35 -0.49
C VAL A 149 -1.85 -6.46 1.03
N TRP A 150 -1.65 -5.34 1.73
CA TRP A 150 -1.97 -5.15 3.15
C TRP A 150 -3.36 -4.52 3.27
N PRO A 151 -4.41 -5.28 3.53
CA PRO A 151 -5.78 -4.79 3.48
C PRO A 151 -6.25 -4.21 4.81
N SER A 152 -7.06 -3.14 4.76
CA SER A 152 -7.85 -2.65 5.92
C SER A 152 -9.26 -3.22 5.94
N GLY A 153 -9.83 -3.56 4.78
CA GLY A 153 -11.24 -3.83 4.63
C GLY A 153 -12.09 -2.57 4.62
N ALA A 154 -13.33 -2.65 5.05
CA ALA A 154 -14.25 -1.52 5.11
C ALA A 154 -13.68 -0.38 5.97
N VAL A 155 -13.77 0.88 5.51
CA VAL A 155 -13.43 2.01 6.36
C VAL A 155 -14.43 2.11 7.52
N ILE A 156 -13.97 2.53 8.70
CA ILE A 156 -14.85 2.69 9.87
C ILE A 156 -15.12 4.18 10.07
N SER A 157 -16.38 4.56 10.06
CA SER A 157 -16.83 5.95 10.15
C SER A 157 -18.02 6.10 11.09
N GLN A 158 -18.10 7.24 11.75
CA GLN A 158 -19.31 7.62 12.50
C GLN A 158 -20.43 8.06 11.55
N THR A 159 -21.64 8.17 12.04
CA THR A 159 -22.76 8.86 11.36
C THR A 159 -22.33 10.30 10.98
N ALA A 160 -22.62 10.72 9.75
CA ALA A 160 -22.17 11.97 9.14
C ALA A 160 -20.66 12.17 9.14
N GLY A 161 -19.88 11.08 9.18
CA GLY A 161 -18.42 11.10 9.06
C GLY A 161 -17.95 10.98 7.62
N HIS A 162 -16.61 11.05 7.43
CA HIS A 162 -15.99 11.04 6.10
C HIS A 162 -16.27 9.75 5.31
N GLY A 163 -16.48 8.63 5.98
CA GLY A 163 -16.86 7.35 5.36
C GLY A 163 -18.37 7.08 5.38
N ASP A 164 -19.21 8.04 5.71
CA ASP A 164 -20.66 7.90 5.60
C ASP A 164 -21.11 8.16 4.16
N PHE A 165 -21.06 7.13 3.32
CA PHE A 165 -21.38 7.18 1.90
C PHE A 165 -22.87 7.05 1.59
N ARG A 166 -23.75 7.20 2.60
CA ARG A 166 -25.20 7.14 2.38
C ARG A 166 -25.68 8.27 1.48
N THR A 167 -26.59 7.92 0.58
CA THR A 167 -27.36 8.93 -0.17
C THR A 167 -28.41 9.58 0.74
N PRO A 168 -28.98 10.75 0.38
CA PRO A 168 -30.06 11.37 1.18
C PRO A 168 -31.28 10.49 1.39
N ALA A 169 -31.52 9.50 0.51
CA ALA A 169 -32.63 8.56 0.62
C ALA A 169 -32.37 7.44 1.65
N GLU A 170 -31.10 7.14 1.92
CA GLU A 170 -30.71 6.06 2.85
C GLU A 170 -30.70 6.57 4.29
N LYS A 171 -31.33 5.82 5.17
CA LYS A 171 -31.48 6.17 6.59
C LYS A 171 -30.50 5.37 7.45
N SER A 172 -30.24 5.87 8.67
CA SER A 172 -29.42 5.14 9.63
C SER A 172 -30.02 3.79 9.96
N ARG A 173 -29.23 2.72 9.83
CA ARG A 173 -29.63 1.35 10.21
C ARG A 173 -30.06 1.25 11.67
N ARG A 174 -29.49 2.08 12.54
CA ARG A 174 -29.78 2.08 13.96
C ARG A 174 -31.26 2.43 14.26
N PHE A 175 -31.86 3.30 13.42
CA PHE A 175 -33.27 3.69 13.61
C PHE A 175 -34.24 2.94 12.67
N PHE A 176 -33.73 2.47 11.52
CA PHE A 176 -34.57 1.90 10.46
C PHE A 176 -34.25 0.43 10.15
N GLY A 177 -33.24 -0.16 10.79
CA GLY A 177 -32.96 -1.60 10.76
C GLY A 177 -32.26 -2.13 9.51
N GLN A 178 -31.93 -1.27 8.53
CA GLN A 178 -31.29 -1.72 7.30
C GLN A 178 -29.93 -1.05 7.08
N PRO A 179 -28.86 -1.82 6.73
CA PRO A 179 -27.60 -1.25 6.33
C PRO A 179 -27.74 -0.50 5.00
N SER A 180 -26.90 0.51 4.82
CA SER A 180 -26.78 1.21 3.54
C SER A 180 -26.18 0.32 2.47
N ARG A 181 -26.34 0.72 1.20
CA ARG A 181 -25.71 0.02 0.06
C ARG A 181 -24.18 -0.06 0.21
N ALA A 182 -23.54 1.00 0.68
CA ALA A 182 -22.09 1.03 0.90
C ALA A 182 -21.64 0.05 2.00
N GLU A 183 -22.43 -0.12 3.07
CA GLU A 183 -22.18 -1.13 4.11
C GLU A 183 -22.35 -2.55 3.57
N ILE A 184 -23.40 -2.80 2.77
CA ILE A 184 -23.63 -4.12 2.13
C ILE A 184 -22.46 -4.50 1.22
N TYR A 185 -21.91 -3.55 0.47
CA TYR A 185 -20.73 -3.80 -0.39
C TYR A 185 -19.41 -3.93 0.38
N GLY A 186 -19.40 -3.69 1.68
CA GLY A 186 -18.16 -3.69 2.46
C GLY A 186 -17.23 -2.49 2.19
N ALA A 187 -17.81 -1.38 1.71
CA ALA A 187 -17.08 -0.14 1.51
C ALA A 187 -16.80 0.59 2.82
N THR A 188 -17.78 0.57 3.73
CA THR A 188 -17.75 1.25 5.03
C THR A 188 -18.49 0.46 6.09
N PHE A 189 -18.14 0.69 7.36
CA PHE A 189 -18.98 0.43 8.52
C PHE A 189 -19.31 1.75 9.18
N ILE A 190 -20.62 2.07 9.31
CA ILE A 190 -21.08 3.22 10.08
C ILE A 190 -21.32 2.75 11.50
N ALA A 191 -20.44 3.15 12.41
CA ALA A 191 -20.37 2.65 13.77
C ALA A 191 -20.30 3.81 14.76
N ASP A 192 -21.34 3.98 15.56
CA ASP A 192 -21.43 5.00 16.61
C ASP A 192 -21.42 4.33 17.99
N GLY A 193 -20.57 4.85 18.85
CA GLY A 193 -20.35 4.31 20.18
C GLY A 193 -19.35 3.15 20.21
N ARG A 194 -18.78 2.93 21.39
CA ARG A 194 -17.72 1.97 21.65
C ARG A 194 -18.02 0.55 21.12
N ASP A 195 -19.22 0.06 21.36
CA ASP A 195 -19.60 -1.33 21.05
C ASP A 195 -19.67 -1.57 19.54
N GLU A 196 -20.23 -0.62 18.78
CA GLU A 196 -20.29 -0.72 17.32
C GLU A 196 -18.90 -0.60 16.70
N VAL A 197 -18.03 0.28 17.22
CA VAL A 197 -16.64 0.41 16.76
C VAL A 197 -15.86 -0.88 17.01
N LEU A 198 -15.97 -1.49 18.20
CA LEU A 198 -15.38 -2.80 18.49
C LEU A 198 -15.84 -3.87 17.49
N THR A 199 -17.14 -3.91 17.20
CA THR A 199 -17.72 -4.87 16.24
C THR A 199 -17.14 -4.65 14.84
N ALA A 200 -17.12 -3.41 14.35
CA ALA A 200 -16.62 -3.06 13.02
C ALA A 200 -15.11 -3.42 12.85
N VAL A 201 -14.29 -3.14 13.88
CA VAL A 201 -12.87 -3.52 13.87
C VAL A 201 -12.72 -5.04 13.81
N ARG A 202 -13.42 -5.77 14.66
CA ARG A 202 -13.35 -7.23 14.72
C ARG A 202 -13.85 -7.89 13.43
N GLU A 203 -14.85 -7.33 12.76
CA GLU A 203 -15.31 -7.81 11.45
C GLU A 203 -14.19 -7.67 10.39
N ASN A 204 -13.53 -6.53 10.30
CA ASN A 204 -12.39 -6.38 9.38
C ASN A 204 -11.26 -7.37 9.72
N LEU A 205 -10.92 -7.53 11.00
CA LEU A 205 -9.90 -8.47 11.45
C LEU A 205 -10.28 -9.93 11.16
N ARG A 206 -11.57 -10.29 11.30
CA ARG A 206 -12.09 -11.61 10.94
C ARG A 206 -11.85 -11.96 9.47
N PHE A 207 -11.92 -10.96 8.58
CA PHE A 207 -11.62 -11.13 7.16
C PHE A 207 -10.12 -11.10 6.83
N GLY A 208 -9.26 -10.81 7.80
CA GLY A 208 -7.81 -10.81 7.62
C GLY A 208 -7.20 -9.43 7.36
N ALA A 209 -7.82 -8.37 7.91
CA ALA A 209 -7.24 -7.03 7.87
C ALA A 209 -5.84 -7.01 8.50
N SER A 210 -4.91 -6.31 7.84
CA SER A 210 -3.54 -6.11 8.30
C SER A 210 -3.39 -4.89 9.19
N GLN A 211 -4.27 -3.92 9.05
CA GLN A 211 -4.44 -2.70 9.83
C GLN A 211 -5.91 -2.26 9.76
N ILE A 212 -6.26 -1.32 10.61
CA ILE A 212 -7.62 -0.74 10.65
C ILE A 212 -7.57 0.71 10.16
N LYS A 213 -8.48 1.09 9.27
CA LYS A 213 -8.68 2.47 8.82
C LYS A 213 -9.91 3.07 9.50
N LEU A 214 -9.70 4.14 10.28
CA LEU A 214 -10.73 4.91 10.97
C LEU A 214 -10.80 6.33 10.41
N MET A 215 -11.99 6.90 10.28
CA MET A 215 -12.20 8.28 9.85
C MET A 215 -12.27 9.19 11.10
N ALA A 216 -11.18 9.96 11.36
CA ALA A 216 -11.07 10.79 12.57
C ALA A 216 -11.33 12.26 12.31
N GLY A 217 -11.47 12.67 11.06
CA GLY A 217 -11.75 14.06 10.66
C GLY A 217 -12.55 14.15 9.38
N GLY A 218 -13.00 15.35 9.05
CA GLY A 218 -13.71 15.62 7.80
C GLY A 218 -12.81 15.58 6.59
N GLY A 219 -13.39 15.45 5.39
CA GLY A 219 -12.70 15.24 4.14
C GLY A 219 -13.04 16.24 3.03
N THR A 220 -12.23 16.22 1.97
CA THR A 220 -12.39 17.10 0.81
C THR A 220 -13.29 16.52 -0.28
N SER A 221 -13.53 15.21 -0.28
CA SER A 221 -14.29 14.48 -1.31
C SER A 221 -15.71 14.07 -0.87
N SER A 222 -15.98 14.05 0.41
CA SER A 222 -17.28 13.68 1.01
C SER A 222 -18.28 14.83 1.01
N ALA A 223 -19.59 14.50 1.04
CA ALA A 223 -20.65 15.49 0.92
C ALA A 223 -21.04 16.15 2.24
N TYR A 224 -21.02 15.41 3.35
CA TYR A 224 -21.72 15.80 4.59
C TYR A 224 -20.82 16.31 5.71
N ASP A 225 -19.53 16.09 5.64
CA ASP A 225 -18.56 16.41 6.68
C ASP A 225 -17.69 17.63 6.30
N PRO A 226 -17.76 18.74 7.02
CA PRO A 226 -16.80 19.84 6.87
C PRO A 226 -15.36 19.40 7.16
N VAL A 227 -14.37 20.00 6.48
CA VAL A 227 -12.94 19.63 6.62
C VAL A 227 -12.40 19.85 8.04
N ASP A 228 -12.96 20.79 8.78
CA ASP A 228 -12.51 21.20 10.11
C ASP A 228 -13.10 20.39 11.28
N VAL A 229 -14.03 19.46 10.99
CA VAL A 229 -14.63 18.66 12.05
C VAL A 229 -13.67 17.58 12.57
N THR A 230 -13.78 17.31 13.87
CA THR A 230 -13.15 16.15 14.50
C THR A 230 -14.21 15.08 14.67
N GLN A 231 -13.94 13.90 14.13
CA GLN A 231 -14.86 12.77 14.17
C GLN A 231 -14.42 11.77 15.25
N TYR A 232 -15.37 11.02 15.77
CA TYR A 232 -15.23 10.14 16.91
C TYR A 232 -14.82 10.85 18.22
N THR A 233 -15.34 10.37 19.30
CA THR A 233 -14.89 10.70 20.66
C THR A 233 -13.59 9.94 20.97
N LEU A 234 -12.91 10.33 22.04
CA LEU A 234 -11.70 9.65 22.47
C LEU A 234 -11.95 8.18 22.85
N ASP A 235 -13.09 7.88 23.47
CA ASP A 235 -13.46 6.53 23.91
C ASP A 235 -13.73 5.61 22.72
N GLU A 236 -14.39 6.10 21.69
CA GLU A 236 -14.61 5.36 20.43
C GLU A 236 -13.30 5.06 19.71
N MET A 237 -12.38 6.03 19.61
CA MET A 237 -11.06 5.81 19.02
C MET A 237 -10.23 4.81 19.84
N LYS A 238 -10.29 4.88 21.17
CA LYS A 238 -9.64 3.90 22.06
C LYS A 238 -10.18 2.50 21.84
N ALA A 239 -11.51 2.35 21.63
CA ALA A 239 -12.10 1.06 21.33
C ALA A 239 -11.50 0.44 20.04
N ALA A 240 -11.30 1.26 19.00
CA ALA A 240 -10.66 0.78 17.77
C ALA A 240 -9.21 0.36 18.00
N VAL A 241 -8.44 1.16 18.76
CA VAL A 241 -7.03 0.87 19.07
C VAL A 241 -6.90 -0.39 19.92
N GLU A 242 -7.67 -0.52 21.00
CA GLU A 242 -7.68 -1.69 21.87
C GLU A 242 -7.94 -2.98 21.08
N ALA A 243 -8.99 -3.00 20.23
CA ALA A 243 -9.30 -4.17 19.42
C ALA A 243 -8.20 -4.51 18.40
N ALA A 244 -7.54 -3.51 17.83
CA ALA A 244 -6.42 -3.73 16.90
C ALA A 244 -5.16 -4.24 17.64
N GLU A 245 -4.83 -3.66 18.80
CA GLU A 245 -3.70 -4.07 19.64
C GLU A 245 -3.85 -5.49 20.18
N ASP A 246 -5.06 -5.89 20.59
CA ASP A 246 -5.38 -7.28 20.99
C ASP A 246 -5.09 -8.30 19.88
N TRP A 247 -5.17 -7.88 18.63
CA TRP A 247 -4.84 -8.70 17.46
C TRP A 247 -3.38 -8.53 17.01
N GLY A 248 -2.59 -7.70 17.67
CA GLY A 248 -1.18 -7.45 17.33
C GLY A 248 -1.01 -6.65 16.03
N THR A 249 -1.92 -5.69 15.78
CA THR A 249 -1.85 -4.75 14.68
C THR A 249 -2.15 -3.31 15.12
N TYR A 250 -2.45 -2.40 14.21
CA TYR A 250 -2.56 -0.98 14.50
C TYR A 250 -3.74 -0.31 13.79
N VAL A 251 -4.06 0.91 14.24
CA VAL A 251 -5.04 1.80 13.62
C VAL A 251 -4.31 2.93 12.87
N THR A 252 -4.74 3.20 11.64
CA THR A 252 -4.44 4.41 10.89
C THR A 252 -5.70 5.27 10.75
N VAL A 253 -5.55 6.60 10.69
CA VAL A 253 -6.69 7.52 10.63
C VAL A 253 -6.61 8.48 9.46
N HIS A 254 -7.77 8.75 8.82
CA HIS A 254 -7.94 9.93 8.00
C HIS A 254 -8.13 11.15 8.90
N ALA A 255 -7.27 12.15 8.81
CA ALA A 255 -7.41 13.41 9.54
C ALA A 255 -6.56 14.51 8.92
N TYR A 256 -7.12 15.72 8.84
CA TYR A 256 -6.38 16.91 8.39
C TYR A 256 -5.93 17.81 9.55
N THR A 257 -6.78 17.98 10.57
CA THR A 257 -6.64 19.04 11.57
C THR A 257 -5.85 18.61 12.81
N ALA A 258 -5.17 19.56 13.46
CA ALA A 258 -4.42 19.34 14.69
C ALA A 258 -5.28 18.70 15.79
N ARG A 259 -6.52 19.18 16.01
CA ARG A 259 -7.43 18.65 17.02
C ARG A 259 -7.77 17.17 16.80
N ALA A 260 -8.05 16.78 15.55
CA ALA A 260 -8.36 15.39 15.22
C ALA A 260 -7.14 14.49 15.44
N VAL A 261 -5.96 14.95 15.01
CA VAL A 261 -4.71 14.18 15.13
C VAL A 261 -4.24 14.10 16.59
N GLU A 262 -4.32 15.16 17.38
CA GLU A 262 -3.99 15.13 18.81
C GLU A 262 -4.85 14.09 19.56
N ARG A 263 -6.18 14.05 19.28
CA ARG A 263 -7.08 13.03 19.84
C ARG A 263 -6.73 11.62 19.39
N ALA A 264 -6.41 11.44 18.11
CA ALA A 264 -6.00 10.13 17.58
C ALA A 264 -4.70 9.62 18.24
N ILE A 265 -3.72 10.51 18.46
CA ILE A 265 -2.48 10.19 19.16
C ILE A 265 -2.76 9.81 20.62
N GLU A 266 -3.64 10.54 21.31
CA GLU A 266 -4.06 10.23 22.67
C GLU A 266 -4.75 8.86 22.78
N ALA A 267 -5.49 8.46 21.73
CA ALA A 267 -6.11 7.15 21.65
C ALA A 267 -5.11 6.01 21.38
N GLY A 268 -3.90 6.31 20.87
CA GLY A 268 -2.87 5.31 20.58
C GLY A 268 -2.66 4.98 19.10
N VAL A 269 -3.24 5.76 18.17
CA VAL A 269 -3.10 5.62 16.73
C VAL A 269 -1.62 5.70 16.32
N LYS A 270 -1.20 4.88 15.35
CA LYS A 270 0.21 4.77 14.91
C LYS A 270 0.52 5.47 13.59
N CYS A 271 -0.50 5.77 12.78
CA CYS A 271 -0.34 6.43 11.49
C CYS A 271 -1.47 7.43 11.23
N VAL A 272 -1.13 8.58 10.67
CA VAL A 272 -2.06 9.61 10.21
C VAL A 272 -1.94 9.72 8.70
N GLU A 273 -3.04 9.57 8.00
CA GLU A 273 -3.15 9.84 6.57
C GLU A 273 -3.50 11.32 6.37
N HIS A 274 -2.89 11.93 5.35
CA HIS A 274 -3.09 13.33 4.97
C HIS A 274 -2.37 14.35 5.86
N GLY A 275 -2.98 14.83 6.93
CA GLY A 275 -2.36 15.74 7.89
C GLY A 275 -2.00 17.14 7.38
N GLN A 276 -2.55 17.60 6.22
CA GLN A 276 -2.13 18.85 5.59
C GLN A 276 -2.46 20.13 6.36
N LEU A 277 -3.31 20.06 7.40
CA LEU A 277 -3.69 21.22 8.23
C LEU A 277 -3.07 21.16 9.64
N LEU A 278 -1.98 20.42 9.80
CA LEU A 278 -1.30 20.30 11.09
C LEU A 278 -0.49 21.56 11.42
N ASP A 279 -0.47 21.90 12.69
CA ASP A 279 0.44 22.90 13.24
C ASP A 279 1.77 22.26 13.70
N GLU A 280 2.77 23.10 13.97
CA GLU A 280 4.09 22.66 14.40
C GLU A 280 4.03 21.91 15.75
N LYS A 281 3.16 22.32 16.67
CA LYS A 281 2.97 21.66 17.98
C LYS A 281 2.55 20.22 17.81
N THR A 282 1.59 19.95 16.93
CA THR A 282 1.08 18.61 16.63
C THR A 282 2.12 17.76 15.90
N LEU A 283 2.85 18.33 14.94
CA LEU A 283 3.96 17.63 14.26
C LEU A 283 5.06 17.24 15.24
N ARG A 284 5.43 18.12 16.17
CA ARG A 284 6.38 17.79 17.26
C ARG A 284 5.84 16.69 18.18
N LEU A 285 4.54 16.66 18.45
CA LEU A 285 3.91 15.60 19.22
C LEU A 285 4.01 14.26 18.47
N MET A 286 3.70 14.23 17.16
CA MET A 286 3.86 13.05 16.32
C MET A 286 5.30 12.53 16.33
N ALA A 287 6.29 13.42 16.16
CA ALA A 287 7.71 13.05 16.22
C ALA A 287 8.09 12.39 17.54
N ARG A 288 7.70 13.00 18.67
CA ARG A 288 7.98 12.44 20.02
C ARG A 288 7.30 11.10 20.28
N LYS A 289 6.12 10.87 19.71
CA LYS A 289 5.34 9.64 19.88
C LYS A 289 5.65 8.59 18.81
N GLY A 290 6.50 8.90 17.82
CA GLY A 290 6.86 8.01 16.73
C GLY A 290 5.69 7.68 15.80
N VAL A 291 4.67 8.56 15.71
CA VAL A 291 3.51 8.41 14.84
C VAL A 291 3.89 8.76 13.41
N TRP A 292 3.51 7.92 12.45
CA TRP A 292 3.76 8.12 11.04
C TRP A 292 2.85 9.19 10.44
N LEU A 293 3.38 9.94 9.48
CA LEU A 293 2.61 10.80 8.58
C LEU A 293 2.70 10.24 7.16
N SER A 294 1.59 9.77 6.64
CA SER A 294 1.45 9.28 5.28
C SER A 294 0.99 10.44 4.38
N LEU A 295 1.84 10.78 3.41
CA LEU A 295 1.68 11.93 2.54
C LEU A 295 0.86 11.55 1.29
N GLN A 296 -0.20 12.31 0.98
CA GLN A 296 -0.95 12.19 -0.26
C GLN A 296 -0.93 13.53 -1.01
N ASN A 297 -0.49 13.47 -2.28
CA ASN A 297 -0.46 14.64 -3.13
C ASN A 297 -1.83 14.89 -3.73
N LEU A 298 -2.50 15.98 -3.34
CA LEU A 298 -3.69 16.40 -4.04
C LEU A 298 -3.35 16.91 -5.46
N VAL A 299 -4.17 16.52 -6.42
CA VAL A 299 -4.14 17.12 -7.77
C VAL A 299 -4.65 18.56 -7.69
N GLU A 300 -4.22 19.39 -8.65
CA GLU A 300 -4.78 20.72 -8.85
C GLU A 300 -6.26 20.64 -9.20
N ASP A 301 -7.00 21.68 -8.84
CA ASP A 301 -8.43 21.74 -9.13
C ASP A 301 -8.64 21.90 -10.64
N THR A 302 -9.60 21.15 -11.18
CA THR A 302 -9.99 21.28 -12.60
C THR A 302 -11.13 22.28 -12.74
N PRO A 303 -11.30 22.93 -13.93
CA PRO A 303 -12.37 23.93 -14.14
C PRO A 303 -13.80 23.39 -13.94
N ASP A 304 -13.99 22.10 -14.16
CA ASP A 304 -15.27 21.38 -14.04
C ASP A 304 -15.52 20.79 -12.65
N MET A 305 -14.54 20.91 -11.73
CA MET A 305 -14.70 20.43 -10.36
C MET A 305 -15.80 21.21 -9.63
N ASP A 306 -16.60 20.49 -8.85
CA ASP A 306 -17.65 21.08 -8.02
C ASP A 306 -17.13 22.24 -7.17
N PRO A 307 -17.81 23.41 -7.16
CA PRO A 307 -17.36 24.60 -6.42
C PRO A 307 -17.22 24.37 -4.91
N GLN A 308 -18.11 23.60 -4.29
CA GLN A 308 -18.04 23.32 -2.85
C GLN A 308 -16.84 22.43 -2.54
N ARG A 309 -16.54 21.45 -3.41
CA ARG A 309 -15.35 20.61 -3.31
C ARG A 309 -14.08 21.47 -3.41
N ARG A 310 -14.03 22.44 -4.33
CA ARG A 310 -12.88 23.38 -4.44
C ARG A 310 -12.68 24.20 -3.16
N ILE A 311 -13.76 24.70 -2.55
CA ILE A 311 -13.70 25.45 -1.29
C ILE A 311 -13.08 24.57 -0.19
N LYS A 312 -13.50 23.31 -0.06
CA LYS A 312 -12.96 22.37 0.93
C LYS A 312 -11.49 22.03 0.68
N ARG A 313 -11.08 21.92 -0.59
CA ARG A 313 -9.72 21.51 -1.00
C ARG A 313 -8.69 22.62 -0.83
N LYS A 314 -9.08 23.89 -1.02
CA LYS A 314 -8.16 25.03 -1.00
C LYS A 314 -7.26 25.08 0.24
N PRO A 315 -7.77 25.06 1.49
CA PRO A 315 -6.91 25.09 2.67
C PRO A 315 -5.98 23.86 2.76
N VAL A 316 -6.41 22.70 2.26
CA VAL A 316 -5.61 21.47 2.28
C VAL A 316 -4.46 21.55 1.27
N LEU A 317 -4.70 22.09 0.06
CA LEU A 317 -3.65 22.35 -0.93
C LEU A 317 -2.62 23.36 -0.42
N GLU A 318 -3.06 24.43 0.24
CA GLU A 318 -2.17 25.42 0.84
C GLU A 318 -1.42 24.86 2.05
N GLY A 319 -2.05 23.98 2.80
CA GLY A 319 -1.49 23.37 4.00
C GLY A 319 -0.33 22.43 3.71
N GLN A 320 -0.39 21.61 2.64
CA GLN A 320 0.71 20.72 2.28
C GLN A 320 2.03 21.46 2.07
N GLU A 321 1.97 22.70 1.52
CA GLU A 321 3.15 23.53 1.26
C GLU A 321 3.91 23.91 2.53
N LYS A 322 3.21 23.94 3.67
CA LYS A 322 3.76 24.30 4.97
C LYS A 322 4.12 23.05 5.78
N VAL A 323 3.23 22.07 5.78
CA VAL A 323 3.33 20.90 6.66
C VAL A 323 4.46 19.96 6.24
N TRP A 324 4.62 19.68 4.95
CA TRP A 324 5.60 18.67 4.51
C TRP A 324 7.06 19.10 4.73
N PRO A 325 7.47 20.33 4.39
CA PRO A 325 8.83 20.79 4.75
C PRO A 325 9.07 20.77 6.26
N LEU A 326 8.05 21.14 7.05
CA LEU A 326 8.17 21.17 8.51
C LEU A 326 8.27 19.74 9.09
N ALA A 327 7.46 18.82 8.59
CA ALA A 327 7.51 17.40 8.96
C ALA A 327 8.90 16.79 8.65
N LYS A 328 9.46 17.08 7.47
CA LYS A 328 10.83 16.71 7.09
C LYS A 328 11.86 17.29 8.06
N ASN A 329 11.81 18.58 8.36
CA ASN A 329 12.74 19.26 9.26
C ASN A 329 12.68 18.69 10.68
N LEU A 330 11.50 18.30 11.14
CA LEU A 330 11.28 17.65 12.44
C LEU A 330 11.63 16.16 12.43
N LYS A 331 12.08 15.61 11.28
CA LYS A 331 12.43 14.20 11.10
C LYS A 331 11.31 13.25 11.48
N LEU A 332 10.06 13.59 11.10
CA LEU A 332 8.95 12.68 11.27
C LEU A 332 9.20 11.40 10.45
N LYS A 333 8.61 10.31 10.90
CA LYS A 333 8.44 9.12 10.09
C LYS A 333 7.45 9.45 8.97
N LEU A 334 7.94 9.47 7.73
CA LEU A 334 7.16 9.82 6.55
C LEU A 334 6.94 8.60 5.67
N ALA A 335 5.75 8.50 5.13
CA ALA A 335 5.38 7.53 4.12
C ALA A 335 4.61 8.24 3.00
N TRP A 336 4.38 7.56 1.87
CA TRP A 336 3.70 8.14 0.72
C TRP A 336 2.75 7.15 0.08
N GLY A 337 1.59 7.66 -0.36
CA GLY A 337 0.63 6.94 -1.18
C GLY A 337 -0.21 7.87 -2.05
N THR A 338 -0.94 7.30 -3.00
CA THR A 338 -1.65 8.07 -4.04
C THR A 338 -3.05 8.51 -3.66
N ASP A 339 -3.80 7.69 -2.97
CA ASP A 339 -5.20 7.95 -2.55
C ASP A 339 -6.15 8.22 -3.73
N PHE A 340 -6.04 7.44 -4.82
CA PHE A 340 -6.92 7.58 -5.97
C PHE A 340 -8.22 6.79 -5.77
N LEU A 341 -9.36 7.51 -5.94
CA LEU A 341 -10.70 6.94 -5.83
C LEU A 341 -11.53 7.35 -7.04
N PHE A 342 -12.21 6.37 -7.65
CA PHE A 342 -13.18 6.57 -8.74
C PHE A 342 -12.64 7.26 -9.99
N GLU A 343 -11.33 7.29 -10.14
CA GLU A 343 -10.61 7.90 -11.27
C GLU A 343 -9.60 6.90 -11.87
N PRO A 344 -10.03 5.81 -12.56
CA PRO A 344 -9.15 4.78 -13.06
C PRO A 344 -8.08 5.30 -14.05
N GLU A 345 -8.37 6.35 -14.80
CA GLU A 345 -7.38 6.99 -15.67
C GLU A 345 -6.30 7.74 -14.90
N LEU A 346 -6.64 8.33 -13.75
CA LEU A 346 -5.66 8.93 -12.85
C LEU A 346 -4.80 7.86 -12.18
N ASN A 347 -5.37 6.71 -11.84
CA ASN A 347 -4.65 5.58 -11.28
C ASN A 347 -3.51 5.09 -12.20
N LYS A 348 -3.67 5.19 -13.52
CA LYS A 348 -2.60 4.89 -14.49
C LYS A 348 -1.41 5.85 -14.40
N GLN A 349 -1.60 7.03 -13.81
CA GLN A 349 -0.55 8.05 -13.64
C GLN A 349 0.20 7.94 -12.29
N GLN A 350 0.02 6.87 -11.55
CA GLN A 350 0.60 6.64 -10.22
C GLN A 350 2.10 6.98 -10.15
N ASN A 351 2.89 6.55 -11.12
CA ASN A 351 4.32 6.85 -11.19
C ASN A 351 4.63 8.35 -11.36
N ALA A 352 3.82 9.08 -12.12
CA ALA A 352 4.02 10.52 -12.33
C ALA A 352 3.78 11.31 -11.04
N PHE A 353 2.93 10.80 -10.13
CA PHE A 353 2.69 11.42 -8.82
C PHE A 353 3.91 11.37 -7.90
N ILE A 354 4.78 10.39 -8.04
CA ILE A 354 6.07 10.34 -7.33
C ILE A 354 6.88 11.62 -7.61
N LEU A 355 6.87 12.12 -8.85
CA LEU A 355 7.66 13.28 -9.24
C LEU A 355 7.19 14.57 -8.56
N ARG A 356 5.94 14.66 -8.11
CA ARG A 356 5.41 15.82 -7.39
C ARG A 356 6.11 16.05 -6.06
N LEU A 357 6.64 14.99 -5.44
CA LEU A 357 7.42 15.08 -4.20
C LEU A 357 8.72 15.88 -4.36
N ARG A 358 9.23 16.05 -5.60
CA ARG A 358 10.46 16.83 -5.88
C ARG A 358 10.38 18.27 -5.39
N LYS A 359 9.17 18.78 -5.17
CA LYS A 359 8.95 20.11 -4.61
C LYS A 359 9.52 20.26 -3.19
N TRP A 360 9.56 19.17 -2.43
CA TRP A 360 9.92 19.19 -1.00
C TRP A 360 11.08 18.25 -0.64
N PHE A 361 11.35 17.25 -1.49
CA PHE A 361 12.29 16.18 -1.21
C PHE A 361 13.30 16.01 -2.34
N THR A 362 14.51 15.59 -2.00
CA THR A 362 15.53 15.17 -2.97
C THR A 362 15.16 13.82 -3.59
N ASN A 363 15.76 13.47 -4.74
CA ASN A 363 15.51 12.18 -5.38
C ASN A 363 15.81 10.99 -4.45
N ALA A 364 16.89 11.07 -3.66
CA ALA A 364 17.25 10.02 -2.71
C ALA A 364 16.20 9.86 -1.58
N GLU A 365 15.71 10.98 -1.03
CA GLU A 365 14.64 10.95 -0.03
C GLU A 365 13.35 10.38 -0.60
N ILE A 366 13.00 10.74 -1.84
CA ILE A 366 11.79 10.22 -2.51
C ILE A 366 11.91 8.71 -2.71
N LEU A 367 13.03 8.23 -3.27
CA LEU A 367 13.25 6.80 -3.47
C LEU A 367 13.20 6.03 -2.15
N LYS A 368 13.78 6.59 -1.08
CA LYS A 368 13.73 6.00 0.25
C LYS A 368 12.28 5.92 0.77
N ILE A 369 11.49 6.99 0.65
CA ILE A 369 10.09 7.05 1.10
C ILE A 369 9.26 5.98 0.39
N ILE A 370 9.33 5.90 -0.94
CA ILE A 370 8.50 4.99 -1.75
C ILE A 370 8.99 3.54 -1.76
N THR A 371 10.07 3.23 -1.05
CA THR A 371 10.60 1.87 -0.89
C THR A 371 10.78 1.53 0.59
N CYS A 372 11.90 1.88 1.20
CA CYS A 372 12.28 1.49 2.55
C CYS A 372 11.32 2.00 3.63
N ASP A 373 10.97 3.31 3.60
CA ASP A 373 10.12 3.89 4.64
C ASP A 373 8.69 3.36 4.53
N ASN A 374 8.15 3.24 3.31
CA ASN A 374 6.86 2.62 3.09
C ASN A 374 6.85 1.15 3.57
N ALA A 375 7.93 0.39 3.33
CA ALA A 375 8.06 -0.97 3.84
C ALA A 375 8.11 -1.01 5.38
N GLU A 376 8.80 -0.05 6.03
CA GLU A 376 8.83 0.06 7.50
C GLU A 376 7.42 0.35 8.06
N LEU A 377 6.63 1.19 7.38
CA LEU A 377 5.24 1.42 7.77
C LEU A 377 4.41 0.13 7.68
N LEU A 378 4.56 -0.68 6.63
CA LEU A 378 3.85 -1.96 6.48
C LEU A 378 4.15 -2.92 7.64
N GLN A 379 5.34 -2.87 8.23
CA GLN A 379 5.73 -3.71 9.37
C GLN A 379 4.93 -3.41 10.65
N LEU A 380 4.26 -2.25 10.76
CA LEU A 380 3.35 -1.97 11.87
C LEU A 380 2.20 -2.98 11.97
N SER A 381 1.90 -3.69 10.88
CA SER A 381 0.90 -4.78 10.87
C SER A 381 1.28 -5.95 11.79
N GLY A 382 2.54 -6.02 12.24
CA GLY A 382 3.01 -6.96 13.24
C GLY A 382 2.59 -8.41 12.96
N LEU A 383 1.86 -9.01 13.89
CA LEU A 383 1.37 -10.38 13.77
C LEU A 383 0.31 -10.57 12.65
N ARG A 384 -0.26 -9.48 12.15
CA ARG A 384 -1.24 -9.50 11.05
C ARG A 384 -0.63 -9.17 9.70
N SER A 385 0.71 -9.07 9.61
CA SER A 385 1.38 -8.95 8.31
C SER A 385 1.16 -10.22 7.48
N PRO A 386 0.57 -10.11 6.26
CA PRO A 386 0.28 -11.29 5.45
C PRO A 386 1.52 -11.83 4.74
N TYR A 387 2.62 -11.07 4.72
CA TYR A 387 3.84 -11.43 4.01
C TYR A 387 5.06 -11.23 4.92
N PRO A 388 5.57 -12.32 5.52
CA PRO A 388 6.77 -12.23 6.36
C PRO A 388 8.01 -11.97 5.50
N GLY A 389 8.95 -11.21 6.03
CA GLY A 389 10.21 -10.90 5.38
C GLY A 389 10.47 -9.40 5.25
N LYS A 390 11.68 -9.05 4.83
CA LYS A 390 12.09 -7.66 4.64
C LYS A 390 11.74 -7.19 3.24
N LEU A 391 11.12 -6.05 3.11
CA LEU A 391 10.77 -5.38 1.86
C LEU A 391 11.42 -4.00 1.76
N GLY A 392 11.39 -3.42 0.55
CA GLY A 392 11.82 -2.05 0.28
C GLY A 392 13.33 -1.84 0.39
N VAL A 393 14.11 -2.91 0.48
CA VAL A 393 15.57 -2.89 0.57
C VAL A 393 16.19 -3.97 -0.32
N ILE A 394 17.42 -3.71 -0.78
CA ILE A 394 18.27 -4.71 -1.45
C ILE A 394 19.39 -5.07 -0.49
N GLU A 395 19.18 -6.15 0.26
CA GLU A 395 20.13 -6.75 1.18
C GLU A 395 19.93 -8.28 1.24
N GLU A 396 20.95 -9.02 1.62
CA GLU A 396 20.85 -10.48 1.76
C GLU A 396 19.77 -10.87 2.78
N GLY A 397 18.93 -11.83 2.43
CA GLY A 397 17.77 -12.28 3.21
C GLY A 397 16.51 -11.41 3.04
N ALA A 398 16.54 -10.34 2.25
CA ALA A 398 15.33 -9.59 1.89
C ALA A 398 14.52 -10.31 0.80
N LEU A 399 13.23 -10.00 0.72
CA LEU A 399 12.36 -10.50 -0.34
C LEU A 399 12.82 -9.94 -1.70
N ALA A 400 12.83 -10.79 -2.71
CA ALA A 400 13.23 -10.46 -4.07
C ALA A 400 12.10 -9.76 -4.83
N ASP A 401 11.79 -8.54 -4.40
CA ASP A 401 10.90 -7.58 -5.07
C ASP A 401 11.79 -6.46 -5.61
N LEU A 402 12.08 -6.47 -6.91
CA LEU A 402 13.16 -5.70 -7.51
C LEU A 402 12.74 -5.09 -8.86
N ILE A 403 13.31 -3.94 -9.19
CA ILE A 403 13.16 -3.29 -10.49
C ILE A 403 14.55 -2.93 -11.02
N LEU A 404 14.84 -3.31 -12.26
CA LEU A 404 16.03 -2.84 -12.98
C LEU A 404 15.62 -1.66 -13.87
N VAL A 405 16.17 -0.49 -13.55
CA VAL A 405 15.86 0.79 -14.22
C VAL A 405 16.99 1.12 -15.22
N ASP A 406 16.61 1.38 -16.47
CA ASP A 406 17.52 1.89 -17.50
C ASP A 406 17.96 3.31 -17.18
N GLY A 407 19.10 3.46 -16.50
CA GLY A 407 19.64 4.70 -16.00
C GLY A 407 19.80 4.74 -14.48
N ASP A 408 20.02 5.93 -13.94
CA ASP A 408 20.20 6.18 -12.51
C ASP A 408 19.05 7.06 -11.97
N PRO A 409 18.07 6.49 -11.26
CA PRO A 409 16.92 7.24 -10.74
C PRO A 409 17.28 8.19 -9.59
N LEU A 410 18.45 8.07 -8.96
CA LEU A 410 18.95 9.07 -8.02
C LEU A 410 19.37 10.36 -8.73
N ALA A 411 19.97 10.22 -9.92
CA ALA A 411 20.34 11.36 -10.75
C ALA A 411 19.09 11.92 -11.48
N GLU A 412 18.26 11.03 -12.03
CA GLU A 412 17.11 11.38 -12.85
C GLU A 412 15.84 10.64 -12.40
N LEU A 413 15.09 11.22 -11.47
CA LEU A 413 13.87 10.61 -10.92
C LEU A 413 12.76 10.41 -11.97
N SER A 414 12.77 11.20 -13.05
CA SER A 414 11.80 11.10 -14.15
C SER A 414 11.77 9.73 -14.84
N LEU A 415 12.84 8.94 -14.71
CA LEU A 415 12.90 7.55 -15.18
C LEU A 415 11.79 6.69 -14.56
N LEU A 416 11.37 7.00 -13.32
CA LEU A 416 10.28 6.29 -12.65
C LEU A 416 8.90 6.57 -13.29
N ALA A 417 8.73 7.71 -13.94
CA ALA A 417 7.46 8.07 -14.58
C ALA A 417 7.25 7.42 -15.96
N ALA A 418 8.25 6.71 -16.47
CA ALA A 418 8.19 6.02 -17.75
C ALA A 418 8.41 4.49 -17.62
N PRO A 419 7.63 3.78 -16.78
CA PRO A 419 7.89 2.37 -16.44
C PRO A 419 7.84 1.45 -17.66
N ALA A 420 7.01 1.75 -18.66
CA ALA A 420 6.91 0.95 -19.87
C ALA A 420 8.25 0.84 -20.61
N ASN A 421 9.01 1.94 -20.67
CA ASN A 421 10.25 2.05 -21.42
C ASN A 421 11.52 1.94 -20.54
N LYS A 422 11.43 2.33 -19.26
CA LYS A 422 12.58 2.48 -18.36
C LYS A 422 12.75 1.35 -17.36
N PHE A 423 11.70 0.58 -17.08
CA PHE A 423 11.83 -0.61 -16.25
C PHE A 423 12.11 -1.80 -17.14
N GLN A 424 13.39 -2.19 -17.23
CA GLN A 424 13.85 -3.29 -18.08
C GLN A 424 13.48 -4.66 -17.49
N LEU A 425 13.47 -4.77 -16.15
CA LEU A 425 13.12 -5.99 -15.43
C LEU A 425 12.27 -5.60 -14.21
N ILE A 426 11.23 -6.37 -13.96
CA ILE A 426 10.44 -6.32 -12.72
C ILE A 426 10.38 -7.73 -12.16
N ILE A 427 10.79 -7.90 -10.92
CA ILE A 427 10.71 -9.14 -10.17
C ILE A 427 9.83 -8.90 -8.95
N LYS A 428 8.88 -9.80 -8.72
CA LYS A 428 8.06 -9.86 -7.50
C LYS A 428 8.10 -11.26 -6.95
N ASP A 429 8.39 -11.40 -5.66
CA ASP A 429 8.43 -12.70 -4.99
C ASP A 429 9.39 -13.69 -5.68
N GLY A 430 10.54 -13.17 -6.18
CA GLY A 430 11.53 -13.94 -6.93
C GLY A 430 11.11 -14.34 -8.34
N ARG A 431 9.92 -13.98 -8.81
CA ARG A 431 9.41 -14.30 -10.14
C ARG A 431 9.52 -13.11 -11.08
N ILE A 432 9.94 -13.35 -12.30
CA ILE A 432 10.02 -12.34 -13.35
C ILE A 432 8.60 -12.00 -13.82
N ILE A 433 8.22 -10.73 -13.65
CA ILE A 433 6.94 -10.17 -14.10
C ILE A 433 7.10 -9.49 -15.47
N LYS A 434 8.20 -8.78 -15.65
CA LYS A 434 8.57 -8.13 -16.91
C LYS A 434 10.04 -8.37 -17.16
N ASN A 435 10.41 -8.68 -18.39
CA ASN A 435 11.80 -8.69 -18.83
C ASN A 435 11.88 -8.24 -20.31
N THR A 436 12.67 -7.21 -20.57
CA THR A 436 12.97 -6.70 -21.90
C THR A 436 14.44 -6.90 -22.29
N ILE A 437 15.22 -7.58 -21.45
CA ILE A 437 16.65 -7.84 -21.65
C ILE A 437 16.80 -9.26 -22.21
N ALA A 438 17.75 -9.43 -23.11
CA ALA A 438 18.10 -10.76 -23.60
C ALA A 438 18.60 -11.67 -22.45
N ILE A 439 18.08 -12.87 -22.41
CA ILE A 439 18.50 -13.90 -21.45
C ILE A 439 19.65 -14.67 -22.09
N SER A 440 20.79 -14.76 -21.41
CA SER A 440 21.84 -15.72 -21.75
C SER A 440 21.63 -16.99 -20.95
N GLN A 441 21.57 -18.11 -21.64
CA GLN A 441 21.59 -19.43 -21.03
C GLN A 441 23.00 -19.89 -20.72
#